data_5e579d72c956ecfd3ecbc927e5198461
#
_entry.id   5e579d72c956ecfd3ecbc927e5198461
#
_cell.length_a   1.000
_cell.length_b   1.000
_cell.length_c   1.000
_cell.angle_alpha   90.00
_cell.angle_beta   90.00
_cell.angle_gamma   90.00
#
_symmetry.space_group_name_H-M   'P 1'
#
loop_
_entity.id
_entity.type
_entity.pdbx_description
1 polymer ?
#
loop_
_entity_poly.entity_id
_entity_poly.type
_entity_poly.pdbx_seq_one_letter_code
_entity_poly.pdbx_strand_id
1 'polypeptide(L)'
;MTQYNKLIRDRIPEIIHKAGQIPVVKHLNQAEHFEQARLKLYEEIKEYEETNIDEESREELADILELVYTLGKMHGASFEELNRIREEKREKRGGFEEGLFLEEVLDHE
;
A
#
# COMPACT_ATOMS: atom_id res chain seq x y z
N MET A 1 -20.93 -17.12 11.48
CA MET A 1 -19.82 -17.25 10.52
C MET A 1 -19.73 -15.98 9.68
N THR A 2 -18.55 -15.38 9.61
CA THR A 2 -18.32 -14.16 8.84
C THR A 2 -17.31 -14.45 7.73
N GLN A 3 -17.64 -14.04 6.51
CA GLN A 3 -16.75 -14.20 5.36
C GLN A 3 -16.11 -12.87 5.00
N TYR A 4 -14.80 -12.86 4.83
CA TYR A 4 -14.03 -11.66 4.51
C TYR A 4 -13.52 -11.66 3.07
N ASN A 5 -13.05 -12.80 2.57
CA ASN A 5 -12.55 -12.96 1.19
C ASN A 5 -11.62 -11.85 0.75
N LYS A 6 -10.57 -11.62 1.54
CA LYS A 6 -9.61 -10.55 1.27
C LYS A 6 -8.20 -10.97 1.68
N LEU A 7 -7.22 -10.31 1.10
CA LEU A 7 -5.83 -10.49 1.50
C LEU A 7 -5.64 -9.94 2.91
N ILE A 8 -4.93 -10.67 3.74
CA ILE A 8 -4.64 -10.30 5.13
C ILE A 8 -3.14 -10.32 5.38
N ARG A 9 -2.71 -9.62 6.45
CA ARG A 9 -1.31 -9.66 6.88
C ARG A 9 -0.96 -11.05 7.37
N ASP A 10 0.30 -11.43 7.22
CA ASP A 10 0.78 -12.79 7.45
C ASP A 10 0.51 -13.35 8.86
N ARG A 11 0.47 -12.48 9.86
CA ARG A 11 0.28 -12.93 11.24
C ARG A 11 -1.18 -12.89 11.71
N ILE A 12 -2.10 -12.49 10.86
CA ILE A 12 -3.53 -12.42 11.23
C ILE A 12 -4.11 -13.79 11.61
N PRO A 13 -3.82 -14.89 10.88
CA PRO A 13 -4.33 -16.20 11.29
C PRO A 13 -3.91 -16.58 12.70
N GLU A 14 -2.66 -16.29 13.08
CA GLU A 14 -2.17 -16.54 14.44
C GLU A 14 -2.95 -15.73 15.47
N ILE A 15 -3.21 -14.45 15.17
CA ILE A 15 -3.95 -13.56 16.06
C ILE A 15 -5.38 -14.05 16.25
N ILE A 16 -6.04 -14.45 15.17
CA ILE A 16 -7.41 -15.00 15.21
C ILE A 16 -7.46 -16.26 16.07
N HIS A 17 -6.49 -17.15 15.86
CA HIS A 17 -6.41 -18.40 16.62
C HIS A 17 -6.24 -18.14 18.12
N LYS A 18 -5.38 -17.21 18.48
CA LYS A 18 -5.15 -16.84 19.89
C LYS A 18 -6.39 -16.22 20.54
N ALA A 19 -7.26 -15.63 19.74
CA ALA A 19 -8.53 -15.05 20.22
C ALA A 19 -9.63 -16.12 20.37
N GLY A 20 -9.31 -17.40 20.14
CA GLY A 20 -10.25 -18.50 20.30
C GLY A 20 -11.14 -18.74 19.08
N GLN A 21 -10.82 -18.12 17.95
CA GLN A 21 -11.56 -18.32 16.71
C GLN A 21 -10.77 -19.16 15.72
N ILE A 22 -11.43 -19.67 14.71
CA ILE A 22 -10.81 -20.55 13.73
C ILE A 22 -10.65 -19.82 12.41
N PRO A 23 -9.42 -19.46 12.00
CA PRO A 23 -9.20 -18.84 10.69
C PRO A 23 -9.24 -19.91 9.60
N VAL A 24 -9.97 -19.62 8.53
CA VAL A 24 -9.96 -20.45 7.33
C VAL A 24 -9.24 -19.67 6.26
N VAL A 25 -8.03 -20.08 5.93
CA VAL A 25 -7.16 -19.36 4.99
C VAL A 25 -6.68 -20.28 3.88
N LYS A 26 -6.30 -19.68 2.75
CA LYS A 26 -5.62 -20.42 1.69
C LYS A 26 -4.45 -19.59 1.20
N HIS A 27 -3.44 -20.25 0.68
CA HIS A 27 -2.31 -19.60 0.04
C HIS A 27 -2.65 -19.35 -1.42
N LEU A 28 -2.60 -18.10 -1.83
CA LEU A 28 -2.90 -17.71 -3.21
C LEU A 28 -1.72 -18.08 -4.11
N ASN A 29 -2.00 -18.40 -5.38
CA ASN A 29 -0.94 -18.54 -6.35
C ASN A 29 -0.39 -17.15 -6.69
N GLN A 30 0.69 -17.11 -7.46
CA GLN A 30 1.38 -15.85 -7.75
C GLN A 30 0.47 -14.80 -8.43
N ALA A 31 -0.31 -15.24 -9.41
CA ALA A 31 -1.19 -14.32 -10.14
C ALA A 31 -2.31 -13.78 -9.25
N GLU A 32 -2.92 -14.66 -8.45
CA GLU A 32 -3.98 -14.27 -7.51
C GLU A 32 -3.44 -13.33 -6.42
N HIS A 33 -2.24 -13.64 -5.92
CA HIS A 33 -1.61 -12.83 -4.88
C HIS A 33 -1.36 -11.40 -5.39
N PHE A 34 -0.83 -11.28 -6.60
CA PHE A 34 -0.59 -9.99 -7.24
C PHE A 34 -1.90 -9.19 -7.38
N GLU A 35 -2.94 -9.83 -7.89
CA GLU A 35 -4.24 -9.19 -8.06
C GLU A 35 -4.81 -8.72 -6.72
N GLN A 36 -4.79 -9.58 -5.72
CA GLN A 36 -5.34 -9.26 -4.40
C GLN A 36 -4.53 -8.18 -3.68
N ALA A 37 -3.23 -8.14 -3.86
CA ALA A 37 -2.40 -7.09 -3.28
C ALA A 37 -2.73 -5.73 -3.87
N ARG A 38 -2.99 -5.67 -5.18
CA ARG A 38 -3.42 -4.43 -5.84
C ARG A 38 -4.80 -3.98 -5.36
N LEU A 39 -5.74 -4.91 -5.26
CA LEU A 39 -7.07 -4.62 -4.73
C LEU A 39 -7.00 -4.12 -3.29
N LYS A 40 -6.15 -4.73 -2.48
CA LYS A 40 -5.94 -4.32 -1.09
C LYS A 40 -5.38 -2.89 -1.02
N LEU A 41 -4.49 -2.54 -1.93
CA LEU A 41 -3.95 -1.18 -2.00
C LEU A 41 -5.06 -0.16 -2.24
N TYR A 42 -5.96 -0.43 -3.17
CA TYR A 42 -7.11 0.45 -3.42
C TYR A 42 -8.01 0.55 -2.19
N GLU A 43 -8.24 -0.55 -1.52
CA GLU A 43 -9.03 -0.59 -0.28
C GLU A 43 -8.42 0.32 0.79
N GLU A 44 -7.11 0.22 1.00
CA GLU A 44 -6.41 1.04 2.00
C GLU A 44 -6.40 2.53 1.63
N ILE A 45 -6.28 2.84 0.34
CA ILE A 45 -6.38 4.24 -0.14
C ILE A 45 -7.76 4.80 0.21
N LYS A 46 -8.81 4.03 -0.03
CA LYS A 46 -10.17 4.43 0.28
C LYS A 46 -10.35 4.64 1.79
N GLU A 47 -9.82 3.73 2.59
CA GLU A 47 -9.88 3.86 4.06
C GLU A 47 -9.13 5.12 4.52
N TYR A 48 -7.98 5.42 3.91
CA TYR A 48 -7.25 6.65 4.18
C TYR A 48 -8.10 7.89 3.90
N GLU A 49 -8.81 7.92 2.78
CA GLU A 49 -9.67 9.04 2.41
C GLU A 49 -10.82 9.26 3.41
N GLU A 50 -11.24 8.21 4.11
CA GLU A 50 -12.34 8.25 5.06
C GLU A 50 -11.91 8.60 6.49
N THR A 51 -10.59 8.72 6.76
CA THR A 51 -10.10 9.06 8.10
C THR A 51 -10.34 10.53 8.41
N ASN A 52 -10.60 10.82 9.69
CA ASN A 52 -10.92 12.17 10.15
C ASN A 52 -9.90 12.73 11.15
N ILE A 53 -9.01 11.89 11.68
CA ILE A 53 -7.98 12.32 12.63
C ILE A 53 -6.62 11.85 12.15
N ASP A 54 -5.59 12.64 12.45
CA ASP A 54 -4.24 12.40 11.97
C ASP A 54 -3.65 11.06 12.38
N GLU A 55 -3.95 10.60 13.59
CA GLU A 55 -3.45 9.31 14.06
C GLU A 55 -3.93 8.16 13.17
N GLU A 56 -5.21 8.14 12.84
CA GLU A 56 -5.78 7.12 11.95
C GLU A 56 -5.23 7.26 10.54
N SER A 57 -5.07 8.49 10.07
CA SER A 57 -4.50 8.75 8.73
C SER A 57 -3.09 8.19 8.62
N ARG A 58 -2.27 8.37 9.66
CA ARG A 58 -0.90 7.84 9.67
C ARG A 58 -0.89 6.31 9.62
N GLU A 59 -1.81 5.66 10.33
CA GLU A 59 -1.90 4.19 10.32
C GLU A 59 -2.27 3.67 8.92
N GLU A 60 -3.22 4.32 8.26
CA GLU A 60 -3.60 3.92 6.90
C GLU A 60 -2.47 4.16 5.90
N LEU A 61 -1.73 5.25 6.05
CA LEU A 61 -0.56 5.49 5.20
C LEU A 61 0.52 4.42 5.42
N ALA A 62 0.69 3.95 6.65
CA ALA A 62 1.62 2.85 6.94
C ALA A 62 1.17 1.55 6.27
N ASP A 63 -0.13 1.26 6.26
CA ASP A 63 -0.68 0.10 5.59
C ASP A 63 -0.48 0.18 4.07
N ILE A 64 -0.70 1.36 3.49
CA ILE A 64 -0.44 1.61 2.07
C ILE A 64 1.04 1.38 1.76
N LEU A 65 1.93 1.89 2.59
CA LEU A 65 3.37 1.74 2.42
C LEU A 65 3.79 0.27 2.44
N GLU A 66 3.22 -0.53 3.35
CA GLU A 66 3.50 -1.96 3.42
C GLU A 66 3.13 -2.67 2.13
N LEU A 67 1.97 -2.33 1.55
CA LEU A 67 1.54 -2.89 0.28
C LEU A 67 2.41 -2.44 -0.89
N VAL A 68 2.88 -1.19 -0.86
CA VAL A 68 3.81 -0.69 -1.87
C VAL A 68 5.08 -1.54 -1.86
N TYR A 69 5.63 -1.85 -0.68
CA TYR A 69 6.82 -2.70 -0.57
C TYR A 69 6.55 -4.13 -1.03
N THR A 70 5.39 -4.68 -0.70
CA THR A 70 4.99 -6.02 -1.16
C THR A 70 4.91 -6.06 -2.68
N LEU A 71 4.24 -5.08 -3.28
CA LEU A 71 4.13 -4.98 -4.74
C LEU A 71 5.49 -4.75 -5.40
N GLY A 72 6.34 -3.94 -4.77
CA GLY A 72 7.70 -3.72 -5.26
C GLY A 72 8.48 -5.02 -5.41
N LYS A 73 8.38 -5.90 -4.42
CA LYS A 73 9.02 -7.23 -4.49
C LYS A 73 8.47 -8.07 -5.63
N MET A 74 7.17 -7.98 -5.88
CA MET A 74 6.54 -8.70 -6.98
C MET A 74 7.05 -8.24 -8.35
N HIS A 75 7.53 -7.00 -8.41
CA HIS A 75 8.15 -6.43 -9.62
C HIS A 75 9.67 -6.53 -9.60
N GLY A 76 10.23 -7.33 -8.70
CA GLY A 76 11.66 -7.57 -8.63
C GLY A 76 12.48 -6.52 -7.91
N ALA A 77 11.86 -5.60 -7.17
CA ALA A 77 12.55 -4.57 -6.43
C ALA A 77 12.50 -4.84 -4.92
N SER A 78 13.67 -4.84 -4.27
CA SER A 78 13.74 -4.88 -2.82
C SER A 78 13.26 -3.53 -2.25
N PHE A 79 13.02 -3.51 -0.95
CA PHE A 79 12.70 -2.29 -0.22
C PHE A 79 13.75 -1.20 -0.49
N GLU A 80 15.03 -1.55 -0.40
CA GLU A 80 16.14 -0.61 -0.59
C GLU A 80 16.20 -0.10 -2.02
N GLU A 81 15.96 -0.97 -3.00
CA GLU A 81 15.95 -0.57 -4.41
C GLU A 81 14.80 0.38 -4.72
N LEU A 82 13.61 0.08 -4.20
CA LEU A 82 12.45 0.94 -4.39
C LEU A 82 12.67 2.31 -3.75
N ASN A 83 13.25 2.36 -2.55
CA ASN A 83 13.59 3.59 -1.88
C ASN A 83 14.63 4.39 -2.64
N ARG A 84 15.62 3.72 -3.23
CA ARG A 84 16.64 4.38 -4.04
C ARG A 84 16.02 5.06 -5.25
N ILE A 85 15.12 4.37 -5.93
CA ILE A 85 14.40 4.95 -7.09
C ILE A 85 13.61 6.18 -6.65
N ARG A 86 12.91 6.09 -5.52
CA ARG A 86 12.15 7.20 -4.97
C ARG A 86 13.04 8.39 -4.65
N GLU A 87 14.18 8.16 -4.00
CA GLU A 87 15.12 9.20 -3.63
C GLU A 87 15.76 9.87 -4.85
N GLU A 88 16.09 9.09 -5.88
CA GLU A 88 16.64 9.62 -7.13
C GLU A 88 15.65 10.55 -7.83
N LYS A 89 14.38 10.15 -7.86
CA LYS A 89 13.32 10.99 -8.42
C LYS A 89 13.12 12.26 -7.61
N ARG A 90 13.19 12.16 -6.29
CA ARG A 90 13.07 13.30 -5.40
C ARG A 90 14.21 14.29 -5.63
N GLU A 91 15.43 13.80 -5.82
CA GLU A 91 16.57 14.64 -6.08
C GLU A 91 16.46 15.38 -7.41
N LYS A 92 16.00 14.70 -8.45
CA LYS A 92 15.86 15.26 -9.78
C LYS A 92 14.66 16.16 -9.97
N ARG A 93 13.54 15.81 -9.36
CA ARG A 93 12.25 16.47 -9.61
C ARG A 93 11.63 17.12 -8.38
N GLY A 94 12.19 16.87 -7.20
CA GLY A 94 11.66 17.34 -5.93
C GLY A 94 10.57 16.42 -5.40
N GLY A 95 10.09 16.74 -4.24
CA GLY A 95 8.93 16.08 -3.63
C GLY A 95 7.66 16.88 -3.95
N PHE A 96 6.70 16.81 -3.07
CA PHE A 96 5.40 17.48 -3.26
C PHE A 96 5.08 18.49 -2.17
N GLU A 97 6.06 18.82 -1.31
CA GLU A 97 5.81 19.66 -0.14
C GLU A 97 5.49 21.11 -0.48
N GLU A 98 5.89 21.60 -1.64
CA GLU A 98 5.64 22.99 -2.01
C GLU A 98 4.23 23.24 -2.55
N GLY A 99 3.45 22.20 -2.79
CA GLY A 99 2.08 22.35 -3.22
C GLY A 99 1.90 23.00 -4.58
N LEU A 100 2.80 22.75 -5.51
CA LEU A 100 2.74 23.35 -6.85
C LEU A 100 1.71 22.64 -7.72
N PHE A 101 0.82 23.41 -8.30
CA PHE A 101 -0.20 22.92 -9.21
C PHE A 101 0.05 23.50 -10.59
N LEU A 102 0.36 22.65 -11.57
CA LEU A 102 0.65 23.10 -12.93
C LEU A 102 -0.66 23.37 -13.67
N GLU A 103 -0.93 24.62 -14.00
CA GLU A 103 -2.13 24.99 -14.74
C GLU A 103 -1.92 24.88 -16.25
N GLU A 104 -0.82 25.37 -16.74
CA GLU A 104 -0.53 25.30 -18.18
C GLU A 104 0.96 25.53 -18.44
N VAL A 105 1.38 25.18 -19.64
CA VAL A 105 2.75 25.44 -20.10
C VAL A 105 2.64 26.29 -21.38
N LEU A 106 3.29 27.44 -21.38
CA LEU A 106 3.29 28.32 -22.54
C LEU A 106 4.53 28.05 -23.38
N ASP A 107 4.38 28.15 -24.69
CA ASP A 107 5.51 27.97 -25.59
C ASP A 107 6.45 29.15 -25.48
N HIS A 108 7.74 28.86 -25.54
CA HIS A 108 8.78 29.88 -25.53
C HIS A 108 8.95 30.48 -26.93
N GLU A 109 9.03 31.77 -27.01
CA GLU A 109 9.23 32.47 -28.29
C GLU A 109 10.67 32.38 -28.77
#